data_d3a06cdc715104d18a257dd17f175b96
#
_entry.id   d3a06cdc715104d18a257dd17f175b96
#
_cell.length_a   1.000
_cell.length_b   1.000
_cell.length_c   1.000
_cell.angle_alpha   90.00
_cell.angle_beta   90.00
_cell.angle_gamma   90.00
#
_symmetry.space_group_name_H-M   'P 1'
#
loop_
_entity.id
_entity.type
_entity.pdbx_description
1 polymer ?
#
loop_
_entity_poly.entity_id
_entity_poly.type
_entity_poly.pdbx_seq_one_letter_code
_entity_poly.pdbx_strand_id
1 'polypeptide(L)'
;ELFPKILNLKSRTEGVSVRVVGELNRPPYEKSNAGAALYEHARTIAAEIGFDLEDMSTGGGSDGNFTAPHTATLDGLGVDGKGAHTHYEQMYISSIEPRARLLYRLYQTLR
;
A
#
# COMPACT_ATOMS: atom_id res chain seq x y z
N GLU A 1 7.38 11.38 -14.53
CA GLU A 1 7.16 12.63 -15.32
C GLU A 1 6.80 13.86 -14.46
N LEU A 2 6.25 13.69 -13.24
CA LEU A 2 5.94 14.81 -12.33
C LEU A 2 7.18 15.32 -11.58
N PHE A 3 8.09 14.44 -11.23
CA PHE A 3 9.25 14.77 -10.41
C PHE A 3 10.11 15.90 -10.97
N PRO A 4 10.51 15.89 -12.25
CA PRO A 4 11.23 17.03 -12.84
C PRO A 4 10.42 18.33 -12.81
N LYS A 5 9.11 18.29 -12.95
CA LYS A 5 8.24 19.47 -12.85
C LYS A 5 8.24 20.07 -11.46
N ILE A 6 8.23 19.22 -10.43
CA ILE A 6 8.29 19.65 -9.03
C ILE A 6 9.62 20.33 -8.72
N LEU A 7 10.74 19.73 -9.15
CA LEU A 7 12.08 20.32 -8.94
C LEU A 7 12.28 21.67 -9.64
N ASN A 8 11.55 21.91 -10.72
CA ASN A 8 11.63 23.13 -11.51
C ASN A 8 10.56 24.16 -11.16
N LEU A 9 9.83 24.00 -10.04
CA LEU A 9 8.85 24.98 -9.60
C LEU A 9 9.49 26.35 -9.39
N LYS A 10 8.81 27.38 -9.89
CA LYS A 10 9.20 28.79 -9.73
C LYS A 10 8.05 29.56 -9.12
N SER A 11 8.39 30.61 -8.35
CA SER A 11 7.38 31.55 -7.86
C SER A 11 6.76 32.31 -9.01
N ARG A 12 5.46 32.58 -8.88
CA ARG A 12 4.69 33.51 -9.73
C ARG A 12 4.53 34.88 -9.07
N THR A 13 5.00 35.02 -7.81
CA THR A 13 4.89 36.25 -7.03
C THR A 13 6.21 37.00 -7.12
N GLU A 14 6.17 38.27 -7.44
CA GLU A 14 7.33 39.15 -7.50
C GLU A 14 8.00 39.24 -6.09
N GLY A 15 9.34 39.24 -6.07
CA GLY A 15 10.11 39.30 -4.82
C GLY A 15 10.18 37.98 -4.06
N VAL A 16 9.51 36.91 -4.53
CA VAL A 16 9.54 35.57 -3.91
C VAL A 16 10.37 34.61 -4.75
N SER A 17 11.32 33.91 -4.11
CA SER A 17 12.05 32.80 -4.74
C SER A 17 11.60 31.47 -4.18
N VAL A 18 11.51 30.45 -5.04
CA VAL A 18 11.21 29.06 -4.66
C VAL A 18 12.42 28.22 -5.04
N ARG A 19 12.92 27.45 -4.08
CA ARG A 19 13.93 26.43 -4.30
C ARG A 19 13.37 25.09 -3.83
N VAL A 20 13.28 24.12 -4.74
CA VAL A 20 12.87 22.76 -4.42
C VAL A 20 14.10 21.86 -4.49
N VAL A 21 14.31 21.08 -3.44
CA VAL A 21 15.37 20.08 -3.35
C VAL A 21 14.77 18.78 -2.87
N GLY A 22 15.23 17.66 -3.41
CA GLY A 22 14.74 16.34 -3.01
C GLY A 22 15.03 15.30 -4.08
N GLU A 23 14.69 14.07 -3.76
CA GLU A 23 14.82 12.90 -4.64
C GLU A 23 13.59 12.01 -4.53
N LEU A 24 13.46 11.05 -5.45
CA LEU A 24 12.41 10.06 -5.39
C LEU A 24 12.76 9.02 -4.32
N ASN A 25 12.05 9.05 -3.21
CA ASN A 25 12.25 8.10 -2.12
C ASN A 25 11.56 6.75 -2.41
N ARG A 26 10.27 6.78 -2.78
CA ARG A 26 9.47 5.58 -3.03
C ARG A 26 8.91 5.60 -4.44
N PRO A 27 9.34 4.70 -5.35
CA PRO A 27 8.75 4.62 -6.67
C PRO A 27 7.28 4.15 -6.57
N PRO A 28 6.37 4.66 -7.41
CA PRO A 28 5.05 4.06 -7.53
C PRO A 28 5.18 2.65 -8.11
N TYR A 29 4.25 1.77 -7.77
CA TYR A 29 4.16 0.46 -8.40
C TYR A 29 2.72 0.13 -8.79
N GLU A 30 2.57 -0.71 -9.78
CA GLU A 30 1.30 -1.26 -10.24
C GLU A 30 1.27 -2.77 -9.96
N LYS A 31 0.07 -3.31 -9.84
CA LYS A 31 -0.12 -4.74 -9.64
C LYS A 31 0.39 -5.52 -10.85
N SER A 32 1.45 -6.30 -10.66
CA SER A 32 1.97 -7.22 -11.66
C SER A 32 1.09 -8.48 -11.80
N ASN A 33 1.30 -9.26 -12.86
CA ASN A 33 0.62 -10.56 -13.01
C ASN A 33 0.92 -11.50 -11.84
N ALA A 34 2.15 -11.51 -11.33
CA ALA A 34 2.52 -12.28 -10.15
C ALA A 34 1.83 -11.76 -8.88
N GLY A 35 1.73 -10.44 -8.72
CA GLY A 35 0.96 -9.82 -7.64
C GLY A 35 -0.53 -10.15 -7.71
N ALA A 36 -1.11 -10.18 -8.93
CA ALA A 36 -2.49 -10.59 -9.13
C ALA A 36 -2.73 -12.07 -8.74
N ALA A 37 -1.84 -12.98 -9.11
CA ALA A 37 -1.92 -14.38 -8.73
C ALA A 37 -1.81 -14.56 -7.20
N LEU A 38 -0.90 -13.82 -6.56
CA LEU A 38 -0.76 -13.83 -5.10
C LEU A 38 -2.02 -13.27 -4.40
N TYR A 39 -2.62 -12.22 -4.94
CA TYR A 39 -3.89 -11.68 -4.46
C TYR A 39 -5.02 -12.72 -4.55
N GLU A 40 -5.19 -13.40 -5.68
CA GLU A 40 -6.23 -14.42 -5.84
C GLU A 40 -6.05 -15.59 -4.86
N HIS A 41 -4.79 -15.97 -4.57
CA HIS A 41 -4.51 -16.97 -3.54
C HIS A 41 -4.94 -16.46 -2.15
N ALA A 42 -4.59 -15.22 -1.79
CA ALA A 42 -4.99 -14.62 -0.52
C ALA A 42 -6.51 -14.47 -0.41
N ARG A 43 -7.18 -14.06 -1.50
CA ARG A 43 -8.64 -13.93 -1.57
C ARG A 43 -9.35 -15.26 -1.32
N THR A 44 -8.83 -16.34 -1.89
CA THR A 44 -9.37 -17.69 -1.65
C THR A 44 -9.28 -18.07 -0.17
N ILE A 45 -8.12 -17.82 0.46
CA ILE A 45 -7.92 -18.10 1.88
C ILE A 45 -8.85 -17.23 2.76
N ALA A 46 -9.01 -15.95 2.42
CA ALA A 46 -9.89 -15.04 3.13
C ALA A 46 -11.36 -15.50 3.09
N ALA A 47 -11.83 -15.94 1.91
CA ALA A 47 -13.17 -16.49 1.75
C ALA A 47 -13.40 -17.76 2.60
N GLU A 48 -12.40 -18.65 2.69
CA GLU A 48 -12.45 -19.83 3.57
C GLU A 48 -12.46 -19.47 5.06
N ILE A 49 -11.88 -18.34 5.44
CA ILE A 49 -11.91 -17.82 6.82
C ILE A 49 -13.25 -17.15 7.12
N GLY A 50 -13.95 -16.65 6.09
CA GLY A 50 -15.27 -16.05 6.20
C GLY A 50 -15.31 -14.53 6.05
N PHE A 51 -14.37 -13.93 5.31
CA PHE A 51 -14.42 -12.51 4.97
C PHE A 51 -13.98 -12.26 3.53
N ASP A 52 -14.45 -11.15 2.97
CA ASP A 52 -14.05 -10.69 1.64
C ASP A 52 -12.75 -9.90 1.72
N LEU A 53 -11.79 -10.25 0.85
CA LEU A 53 -10.56 -9.50 0.66
C LEU A 53 -10.69 -8.68 -0.61
N GLU A 54 -10.79 -7.39 -0.45
CA GLU A 54 -10.91 -6.45 -1.57
C GLU A 54 -9.53 -6.03 -2.10
N ASP A 55 -9.46 -5.79 -3.40
CA ASP A 55 -8.30 -5.22 -4.09
C ASP A 55 -8.53 -3.71 -4.26
N MET A 56 -7.57 -2.91 -3.85
CA MET A 56 -7.68 -1.47 -3.98
C MET A 56 -6.36 -0.80 -4.37
N SER A 57 -6.47 0.38 -4.93
CA SER A 57 -5.34 1.26 -5.19
C SER A 57 -5.40 2.46 -4.28
N THR A 58 -4.28 2.86 -3.73
CA THR A 58 -4.17 4.03 -2.86
C THR A 58 -3.13 5.01 -3.38
N GLY A 59 -3.24 6.28 -2.99
CA GLY A 59 -2.22 7.29 -3.25
C GLY A 59 -1.12 7.36 -2.18
N GLY A 60 -1.18 6.50 -1.16
CA GLY A 60 -0.20 6.44 -0.09
C GLY A 60 1.08 5.68 -0.47
N GLY A 61 2.13 5.87 0.30
CA GLY A 61 3.36 5.09 0.18
C GLY A 61 3.42 4.01 1.26
N SER A 62 4.01 2.86 0.91
CA SER A 62 4.26 1.75 1.83
C SER A 62 5.62 1.12 1.55
N ASP A 63 5.99 0.12 2.34
CA ASP A 63 7.19 -0.67 2.08
C ASP A 63 7.02 -1.57 0.85
N GLY A 64 5.78 -1.86 0.45
CA GLY A 64 5.44 -2.51 -0.81
C GLY A 64 6.01 -1.80 -2.04
N ASN A 65 6.19 -0.48 -1.98
CA ASN A 65 6.82 0.28 -3.06
C ASN A 65 8.27 -0.15 -3.34
N PHE A 66 8.98 -0.67 -2.33
CA PHE A 66 10.36 -1.16 -2.49
C PHE A 66 10.41 -2.64 -2.91
N THR A 67 9.44 -3.44 -2.49
CA THR A 67 9.45 -4.89 -2.76
C THR A 67 8.78 -5.25 -4.08
N ALA A 68 7.69 -4.58 -4.45
CA ALA A 68 6.90 -4.90 -5.63
C ALA A 68 7.67 -4.87 -6.98
N PRO A 69 8.69 -4.00 -7.18
CA PRO A 69 9.52 -4.05 -8.38
C PRO A 69 10.35 -5.34 -8.52
N HIS A 70 10.54 -6.08 -7.44
CA HIS A 70 11.45 -7.23 -7.37
C HIS A 70 10.73 -8.57 -7.17
N THR A 71 9.55 -8.54 -6.54
CA THR A 71 8.80 -9.76 -6.23
C THR A 71 7.30 -9.49 -6.14
N ALA A 72 6.48 -10.54 -6.25
CA ALA A 72 5.06 -10.45 -5.97
C ALA A 72 4.84 -9.95 -4.54
N THR A 73 4.09 -8.88 -4.40
CA THR A 73 3.89 -8.20 -3.12
C THR A 73 2.41 -7.97 -2.86
N LEU A 74 1.96 -8.31 -1.65
CA LEU A 74 0.69 -7.87 -1.08
C LEU A 74 0.96 -6.88 0.03
N ASP A 75 0.19 -5.83 0.05
CA ASP A 75 0.24 -4.78 1.06
C ASP A 75 -1.15 -4.55 1.66
N GLY A 76 -1.23 -3.89 2.81
CA GLY A 76 -2.51 -3.58 3.45
C GLY A 76 -3.22 -4.78 4.08
N LEU A 77 -2.52 -5.87 4.41
CA LEU A 77 -3.09 -7.07 5.04
C LEU A 77 -3.29 -6.96 6.57
N GLY A 78 -3.02 -5.80 7.15
CA GLY A 78 -3.22 -5.54 8.58
C GLY A 78 -4.69 -5.48 8.98
N VAL A 79 -4.93 -5.04 10.21
CA VAL A 79 -6.28 -4.86 10.77
C VAL A 79 -7.06 -3.79 10.02
N ASP A 80 -8.38 -3.94 9.98
CA ASP A 80 -9.28 -2.91 9.47
C ASP A 80 -9.54 -1.84 10.52
N GLY A 81 -9.88 -0.66 10.05
CA GLY A 81 -10.13 0.47 10.92
C GLY A 81 -10.65 1.69 10.18
N LYS A 82 -10.63 2.81 10.84
CA LYS A 82 -10.99 4.11 10.26
C LYS A 82 -10.13 5.22 10.82
N GLY A 83 -10.09 6.33 10.08
CA GLY A 83 -9.41 7.53 10.51
C GLY A 83 -7.88 7.40 10.51
N ALA A 84 -7.32 6.58 9.63
CA ALA A 84 -5.88 6.40 9.50
C ALA A 84 -5.15 7.76 9.44
N HIS A 85 -4.06 7.90 10.21
CA HIS A 85 -3.23 9.11 10.33
C HIS A 85 -3.95 10.31 10.96
N THR A 86 -4.99 10.09 11.75
CA THR A 86 -5.69 11.15 12.51
C THR A 86 -5.70 10.87 14.00
N HIS A 87 -6.08 11.90 14.81
CA HIS A 87 -6.21 11.76 16.28
C HIS A 87 -7.35 10.82 16.71
N TYR A 88 -8.25 10.45 15.81
CA TYR A 88 -9.36 9.52 16.05
C TYR A 88 -9.18 8.20 15.29
N GLU A 89 -7.95 7.86 14.95
CA GLU A 89 -7.64 6.58 14.34
C GLU A 89 -8.09 5.43 15.26
N GLN A 90 -8.78 4.47 14.66
CA GLN A 90 -9.38 3.35 15.36
C GLN A 90 -9.16 2.07 14.54
N MET A 91 -8.93 0.97 15.23
CA MET A 91 -8.98 -0.36 14.62
C MET A 91 -10.25 -1.09 15.05
N TYR A 92 -10.74 -1.96 14.18
CA TYR A 92 -11.82 -2.87 14.49
C TYR A 92 -11.25 -4.15 15.11
N ILE A 93 -11.51 -4.37 16.42
CA ILE A 93 -11.01 -5.55 17.15
C ILE A 93 -11.44 -6.86 16.46
N SER A 94 -12.66 -6.88 15.88
CA SER A 94 -13.18 -8.02 15.11
C SER A 94 -12.36 -8.40 13.88
N SER A 95 -11.53 -7.50 13.36
CA SER A 95 -10.67 -7.77 12.20
C SER A 95 -9.34 -8.44 12.57
N ILE A 96 -8.92 -8.40 13.82
CA ILE A 96 -7.59 -8.87 14.25
C ILE A 96 -7.43 -10.36 13.98
N GLU A 97 -8.35 -11.17 14.47
CA GLU A 97 -8.25 -12.64 14.34
C GLU A 97 -8.33 -13.11 12.89
N PRO A 98 -9.31 -12.68 12.06
CA PRO A 98 -9.38 -13.09 10.66
C PRO A 98 -8.14 -12.68 9.85
N ARG A 99 -7.62 -11.48 10.07
CA ARG A 99 -6.41 -10.99 9.39
C ARG A 99 -5.15 -11.74 9.83
N ALA A 100 -5.01 -12.04 11.11
CA ALA A 100 -3.91 -12.88 11.63
C ALA A 100 -3.96 -14.30 11.04
N ARG A 101 -5.14 -14.91 10.94
CA ARG A 101 -5.34 -16.23 10.29
C ARG A 101 -4.99 -16.21 8.82
N LEU A 102 -5.38 -15.15 8.10
CA LEU A 102 -5.01 -14.99 6.69
C LEU A 102 -3.48 -15.00 6.53
N LEU A 103 -2.77 -14.18 7.29
CA LEU A 103 -1.30 -14.11 7.23
C LEU A 103 -0.67 -15.46 7.59
N TYR A 104 -1.13 -16.10 8.65
CA TYR A 104 -0.63 -17.42 9.07
C TYR A 104 -0.78 -18.46 7.94
N ARG A 105 -1.95 -18.53 7.30
CA ARG A 105 -2.21 -19.47 6.21
C ARG A 105 -1.40 -19.12 4.95
N LEU A 106 -1.23 -17.85 4.64
CA LEU A 106 -0.36 -17.42 3.56
C LEU A 106 1.08 -17.94 3.77
N TYR A 107 1.66 -17.74 4.95
CA TYR A 107 3.01 -18.25 5.26
C TYR A 107 3.13 -19.78 5.17
N GLN A 108 2.06 -20.51 5.43
CA GLN A 108 2.07 -21.97 5.29
C GLN A 108 1.95 -22.45 3.84
N THR A 109 1.34 -21.69 2.97
CA THR A 109 0.96 -22.13 1.61
C THR A 109 1.81 -21.50 0.51
N LEU A 110 2.52 -20.42 0.77
CA LEU A 110 3.50 -19.84 -0.16
C LEU A 110 4.80 -20.66 -0.14
N ARG A 111 5.24 -21.05 -1.34
CA ARG A 111 6.47 -21.83 -1.58
C ARG A 111 7.36 -21.12 -2.58
#